data_9ef0c5885dc97c08f34d0c043be721cb
#
_entry.id   9ef0c5885dc97c08f34d0c043be721cb
#
_cell.length_a   1.000
_cell.length_b   1.000
_cell.length_c   1.000
_cell.angle_alpha   90.00
_cell.angle_beta   90.00
_cell.angle_gamma   90.00
#
_symmetry.space_group_name_H-M   'P 1'
#
loop_
_entity.id
_entity.type
_entity.pdbx_description
1 polymer ?
#
loop_
_entity_poly.entity_id
_entity_poly.type
_entity_poly.pdbx_seq_one_letter_code
_entity_poly.pdbx_strand_id
1 'polypeptide(L)'
;MIDALFLSRLQFAWVIALHILLPAFTVGLASYIAVLEGTYFFTRRPVFLRLSKYWLRIFAVSFGMGVVSGIVMSFQFGTNWSRYSDLTADVIGPLLAYEVLTAFFLEAGFLGVLLFGRERVPPWMHFFAAVMVAVGTLLSTFWILSANSWMQTPAGHAIVDGRFVPREWLQIIFNPSSLYRLSHTVLAFFITTAFVVIGVAAVHLRRARHVEESLTMQKMGFALLMILVPLQILIGDLHGLNTLTYQPVKVAAMEANWETQARMPLLLFAWPDEAAERNRFEVGIPALGSLILGHDVNAVVPGLKDWKREDRPPVAIPFFSFRVMVGIGVLMLGMTFAGLLLWRRGRLAQSRRFQSMCVLVAPLGFIAVLAGWVTTEVGRQPWVVYGLLRTRDAVTPSLTTSDVAISLLIYVVVYVAIFGAGLYFMARLVHTGFQTNAGHPPDTPTGIPVAPISGATRVR
;
A
#
# COMPACT_ATOMS: atom_id res chain seq x y z
N MET A 1 3.55 0.34 31.40
CA MET A 1 4.46 1.45 31.73
C MET A 1 4.91 2.09 30.42
N ILE A 2 4.90 3.41 30.32
CA ILE A 2 5.41 4.12 29.15
C ILE A 2 6.93 4.14 29.28
N ASP A 3 7.62 3.43 28.41
CA ASP A 3 9.08 3.33 28.38
C ASP A 3 9.62 3.61 26.96
N ALA A 4 10.94 3.65 26.80
CA ALA A 4 11.58 3.92 25.51
C ALA A 4 11.21 2.88 24.44
N LEU A 5 11.01 1.62 24.80
CA LEU A 5 10.59 0.56 23.88
C LEU A 5 9.17 0.82 23.35
N PHE A 6 8.23 1.10 24.24
CA PHE A 6 6.85 1.38 23.84
C PHE A 6 6.77 2.62 22.93
N LEU A 7 7.47 3.71 23.27
CA LEU A 7 7.50 4.92 22.47
C LEU A 7 8.19 4.69 21.11
N SER A 8 9.26 3.91 21.04
CA SER A 8 9.93 3.55 19.79
C SER A 8 9.00 2.75 18.86
N ARG A 9 8.22 1.82 19.42
CA ARG A 9 7.19 1.08 18.66
C ARG A 9 6.10 2.01 18.15
N LEU A 10 5.63 2.94 18.99
CA LEU A 10 4.61 3.92 18.62
C LEU A 10 5.12 4.87 17.50
N GLN A 11 6.37 5.32 17.63
CA GLN A 11 7.01 6.19 16.62
C GLN A 11 7.15 5.46 15.27
N PHE A 12 7.61 4.22 15.27
CA PHE A 12 7.69 3.42 14.06
C PHE A 12 6.30 3.19 13.46
N ALA A 13 5.31 2.83 14.29
CA ALA A 13 3.93 2.62 13.84
C ALA A 13 3.34 3.90 13.20
N TRP A 14 3.60 5.08 13.76
CA TRP A 14 3.17 6.37 13.22
C TRP A 14 3.78 6.63 11.84
N VAL A 15 5.09 6.48 11.72
CA VAL A 15 5.82 6.77 10.48
C VAL A 15 5.43 5.80 9.37
N ILE A 16 5.44 4.49 9.65
CA ILE A 16 5.11 3.49 8.64
C ILE A 16 3.63 3.52 8.24
N ALA A 17 2.71 3.79 9.18
CA ALA A 17 1.29 3.91 8.87
C ALA A 17 1.01 5.04 7.88
N LEU A 18 1.65 6.20 8.03
CA LEU A 18 1.52 7.30 7.10
C LEU A 18 2.27 7.04 5.80
N HIS A 19 3.47 6.44 5.86
CA HIS A 19 4.25 6.12 4.68
C HIS A 19 3.53 5.13 3.75
N ILE A 20 2.98 4.03 4.29
CA ILE A 20 2.36 2.96 3.48
C ILE A 20 1.11 3.42 2.72
N LEU A 21 0.45 4.49 3.16
CA LEU A 21 -0.68 5.08 2.45
C LEU A 21 -0.27 5.62 1.07
N LEU A 22 0.97 6.08 0.93
CA LEU A 22 1.49 6.65 -0.31
C LEU A 22 1.75 5.56 -1.35
N PRO A 23 2.57 4.51 -1.12
CA PRO A 23 2.70 3.40 -2.08
C PRO A 23 1.37 2.66 -2.30
N ALA A 24 0.47 2.56 -1.32
CA ALA A 24 -0.87 2.00 -1.53
C ALA A 24 -1.67 2.74 -2.63
N PHE A 25 -1.30 3.97 -2.93
CA PHE A 25 -1.90 4.75 -4.00
C PHE A 25 -0.97 4.89 -5.21
N THR A 26 0.32 5.22 -4.99
CA THR A 26 1.23 5.58 -6.08
C THR A 26 1.59 4.39 -6.97
N VAL A 27 1.70 3.17 -6.45
CA VAL A 27 1.98 1.95 -7.22
C VAL A 27 0.87 1.68 -8.26
N GLY A 28 -0.37 1.69 -7.81
CA GLY A 28 -1.51 1.52 -8.72
C GLY A 28 -1.69 2.74 -9.64
N LEU A 29 -1.41 3.96 -9.17
CA LEU A 29 -1.56 5.17 -9.95
C LEU A 29 -0.50 5.29 -11.05
N ALA A 30 0.76 4.93 -10.79
CA ALA A 30 1.80 4.87 -11.81
C ALA A 30 1.41 3.91 -12.95
N SER A 31 0.93 2.72 -12.58
CA SER A 31 0.44 1.73 -13.54
C SER A 31 -0.79 2.24 -14.32
N TYR A 32 -1.71 2.91 -13.65
CA TYR A 32 -2.87 3.52 -14.30
C TYR A 32 -2.46 4.62 -15.30
N ILE A 33 -1.49 5.47 -14.95
CA ILE A 33 -0.93 6.50 -15.85
C ILE A 33 -0.26 5.83 -17.05
N ALA A 34 0.51 4.76 -16.85
CA ALA A 34 1.13 4.02 -17.95
C ALA A 34 0.08 3.44 -18.91
N VAL A 35 -1.04 2.92 -18.40
CA VAL A 35 -2.17 2.45 -19.23
C VAL A 35 -2.82 3.61 -19.98
N LEU A 36 -3.02 4.77 -19.36
CA LEU A 36 -3.56 5.95 -20.01
C LEU A 36 -2.65 6.47 -21.13
N GLU A 37 -1.34 6.56 -20.87
CA GLU A 37 -0.34 6.96 -21.88
C GLU A 37 -0.29 5.98 -23.06
N GLY A 38 -0.26 4.68 -22.77
CA GLY A 38 -0.28 3.65 -23.82
C GLY A 38 -1.57 3.69 -24.65
N THR A 39 -2.73 3.80 -23.98
CA THR A 39 -4.01 3.91 -24.68
C THR A 39 -4.07 5.17 -25.54
N TYR A 40 -3.57 6.30 -25.05
CA TYR A 40 -3.44 7.52 -25.88
C TYR A 40 -2.46 7.31 -27.01
N PHE A 41 -1.31 6.70 -26.78
CA PHE A 41 -0.30 6.46 -27.81
C PHE A 41 -0.84 5.66 -29.00
N PHE A 42 -1.62 4.61 -28.73
CA PHE A 42 -2.18 3.74 -29.79
C PHE A 42 -3.49 4.27 -30.39
N THR A 43 -4.35 4.91 -29.60
CA THR A 43 -5.70 5.30 -30.08
C THR A 43 -5.83 6.77 -30.46
N ARG A 44 -4.90 7.61 -30.01
CA ARG A 44 -4.91 9.08 -30.17
C ARG A 44 -6.18 9.78 -29.63
N ARG A 45 -6.98 9.09 -28.82
CA ARG A 45 -8.20 9.67 -28.23
C ARG A 45 -7.85 10.69 -27.15
N PRO A 46 -8.29 11.98 -27.29
CA PRO A 46 -7.87 13.07 -26.38
C PRO A 46 -8.26 12.87 -24.91
N VAL A 47 -9.30 12.08 -24.64
CA VAL A 47 -9.76 11.81 -23.26
C VAL A 47 -8.65 11.17 -22.42
N PHE A 48 -7.90 10.22 -22.98
CA PHE A 48 -6.82 9.54 -22.25
C PHE A 48 -5.66 10.48 -21.96
N LEU A 49 -5.35 11.41 -22.85
CA LEU A 49 -4.36 12.44 -22.61
C LEU A 49 -4.76 13.39 -21.50
N ARG A 50 -6.04 13.84 -21.47
CA ARG A 50 -6.56 14.70 -20.41
C ARG A 50 -6.50 13.99 -19.04
N LEU A 51 -6.89 12.71 -19.03
CA LEU A 51 -6.80 11.86 -17.82
C LEU A 51 -5.36 11.68 -17.35
N SER A 52 -4.43 11.35 -18.25
CA SER A 52 -3.01 11.20 -17.90
C SER A 52 -2.44 12.49 -17.31
N LYS A 53 -2.62 13.64 -17.97
CA LYS A 53 -2.15 14.94 -17.46
C LYS A 53 -2.73 15.28 -16.09
N TYR A 54 -3.98 14.92 -15.83
CA TYR A 54 -4.64 15.16 -14.56
C TYR A 54 -4.04 14.28 -13.45
N TRP A 55 -3.98 12.96 -13.66
CA TRP A 55 -3.48 12.02 -12.67
C TRP A 55 -1.98 12.15 -12.42
N LEU A 56 -1.22 12.57 -13.42
CA LEU A 56 0.21 12.82 -13.29
C LEU A 56 0.52 13.94 -12.28
N ARG A 57 -0.31 14.98 -12.19
CA ARG A 57 -0.15 16.04 -11.19
C ARG A 57 -0.39 15.52 -9.77
N ILE A 58 -1.41 14.69 -9.60
CA ILE A 58 -1.71 14.07 -8.29
C ILE A 58 -0.59 13.09 -7.93
N PHE A 59 -0.11 12.31 -8.90
CA PHE A 59 1.02 11.40 -8.72
C PHE A 59 2.28 12.11 -8.26
N ALA A 60 2.64 13.22 -8.89
CA ALA A 60 3.84 13.99 -8.53
C ALA A 60 3.83 14.45 -7.06
N VAL A 61 2.68 14.90 -6.57
CA VAL A 61 2.54 15.32 -5.16
C VAL A 61 2.65 14.12 -4.23
N SER A 62 1.89 13.04 -4.48
CA SER A 62 1.90 11.85 -3.64
C SER A 62 3.25 11.14 -3.66
N PHE A 63 3.91 11.08 -4.82
CA PHE A 63 5.26 10.52 -4.95
C PHE A 63 6.29 11.34 -4.15
N GLY A 64 6.28 12.67 -4.28
CA GLY A 64 7.17 13.53 -3.50
C GLY A 64 7.01 13.36 -1.99
N MET A 65 5.76 13.25 -1.50
CA MET A 65 5.49 12.93 -0.10
C MET A 65 6.02 11.54 0.27
N GLY A 66 5.89 10.55 -0.64
CA GLY A 66 6.40 9.19 -0.48
C GLY A 66 7.91 9.16 -0.26
N VAL A 67 8.65 9.87 -1.12
CA VAL A 67 10.12 9.99 -1.01
C VAL A 67 10.52 10.58 0.33
N VAL A 68 9.92 11.70 0.73
CA VAL A 68 10.25 12.36 2.01
C VAL A 68 9.99 11.42 3.19
N SER A 69 8.82 10.78 3.24
CA SER A 69 8.47 9.88 4.34
C SER A 69 9.32 8.60 4.36
N GLY A 70 9.73 8.08 3.19
CA GLY A 70 10.61 6.92 3.06
C GLY A 70 12.03 7.17 3.58
N ILE A 71 12.61 8.34 3.25
CA ILE A 71 13.91 8.74 3.79
C ILE A 71 13.86 8.82 5.31
N VAL A 72 12.84 9.46 5.86
CA VAL A 72 12.66 9.60 7.31
C VAL A 72 12.53 8.22 7.99
N MET A 73 11.82 7.27 7.38
CA MET A 73 11.68 5.91 7.89
C MET A 73 13.04 5.20 7.98
N SER A 74 13.90 5.39 6.99
CA SER A 74 15.23 4.78 6.96
C SER A 74 16.11 5.21 8.15
N PHE A 75 16.00 6.45 8.60
CA PHE A 75 16.74 6.92 9.78
C PHE A 75 16.35 6.19 11.07
N GLN A 76 15.13 5.70 11.20
CA GLN A 76 14.70 4.99 12.42
C GLN A 76 15.43 3.67 12.63
N PHE A 77 15.91 3.03 11.57
CA PHE A 77 16.74 1.82 11.69
C PHE A 77 18.04 2.08 12.45
N GLY A 78 18.65 3.26 12.28
CA GLY A 78 19.86 3.65 13.01
C GLY A 78 19.59 4.30 14.37
N THR A 79 18.48 5.02 14.53
CA THR A 79 18.16 5.76 15.77
C THR A 79 17.46 4.87 16.79
N ASN A 80 16.30 4.35 16.48
CA ASN A 80 15.46 3.61 17.44
C ASN A 80 15.73 2.10 17.46
N TRP A 81 16.22 1.54 16.34
CA TRP A 81 16.33 0.10 16.11
C TRP A 81 17.77 -0.31 15.74
N SER A 82 18.79 0.36 16.30
CA SER A 82 20.19 0.11 15.93
C SER A 82 20.63 -1.33 16.18
N ARG A 83 20.16 -1.97 17.23
CA ARG A 83 20.49 -3.37 17.52
C ARG A 83 19.84 -4.32 16.50
N TYR A 84 18.60 -4.08 16.09
CA TYR A 84 17.99 -4.80 14.96
C TYR A 84 18.84 -4.63 13.70
N SER A 85 19.20 -3.38 13.38
CA SER A 85 19.98 -3.07 12.18
C SER A 85 21.35 -3.74 12.19
N ASP A 86 22.05 -3.74 13.34
CA ASP A 86 23.34 -4.41 13.47
C ASP A 86 23.23 -5.93 13.31
N LEU A 87 22.25 -6.56 13.96
CA LEU A 87 22.08 -8.01 13.91
C LEU A 87 21.65 -8.53 12.53
N THR A 88 20.87 -7.75 11.79
CA THR A 88 20.29 -8.15 10.49
C THR A 88 20.96 -7.49 9.29
N ALA A 89 22.03 -6.70 9.51
CA ALA A 89 22.69 -5.88 8.48
C ALA A 89 23.03 -6.65 7.19
N ASP A 90 23.59 -7.84 7.33
CA ASP A 90 24.08 -8.62 6.19
C ASP A 90 22.95 -9.23 5.35
N VAL A 91 21.73 -9.31 5.89
CA VAL A 91 20.53 -9.80 5.18
C VAL A 91 19.64 -8.64 4.72
N ILE A 92 19.23 -7.79 5.65
CA ILE A 92 18.27 -6.69 5.37
C ILE A 92 18.95 -5.54 4.61
N GLY A 93 20.21 -5.24 4.93
CA GLY A 93 20.96 -4.15 4.26
C GLY A 93 21.00 -4.27 2.74
N PRO A 94 21.43 -5.40 2.16
CA PRO A 94 21.40 -5.59 0.71
C PRO A 94 20.01 -5.50 0.10
N LEU A 95 18.94 -6.02 0.74
CA LEU A 95 17.59 -5.95 0.22
C LEU A 95 17.10 -4.49 0.11
N LEU A 96 17.37 -3.67 1.14
CA LEU A 96 17.05 -2.24 1.12
C LEU A 96 17.94 -1.46 0.13
N ALA A 97 19.21 -1.83 -0.01
CA ALA A 97 20.11 -1.22 -0.98
C ALA A 97 19.67 -1.51 -2.43
N TYR A 98 19.23 -2.72 -2.73
CA TYR A 98 18.70 -3.07 -4.05
C TYR A 98 17.38 -2.34 -4.35
N GLU A 99 16.54 -2.08 -3.37
CA GLU A 99 15.36 -1.23 -3.54
C GLU A 99 15.77 0.15 -4.04
N VAL A 100 16.70 0.82 -3.37
CA VAL A 100 17.18 2.14 -3.78
C VAL A 100 17.82 2.11 -5.17
N LEU A 101 18.72 1.15 -5.43
CA LEU A 101 19.50 1.10 -6.67
C LEU A 101 18.67 0.71 -7.90
N THR A 102 17.74 -0.23 -7.78
CA THR A 102 17.02 -0.79 -8.93
C THR A 102 15.62 -0.19 -9.12
N ALA A 103 15.02 0.36 -8.07
CA ALA A 103 13.68 0.91 -8.11
C ALA A 103 13.67 2.44 -8.02
N PHE A 104 14.15 3.01 -6.92
CA PHE A 104 14.07 4.46 -6.71
C PHE A 104 14.82 5.27 -7.80
N PHE A 105 16.02 4.87 -8.20
CA PHE A 105 16.73 5.55 -9.28
C PHE A 105 16.03 5.41 -10.63
N LEU A 106 15.39 4.26 -10.89
CA LEU A 106 14.58 4.07 -12.09
C LEU A 106 13.37 5.02 -12.08
N GLU A 107 12.65 5.07 -10.96
CA GLU A 107 11.49 5.96 -10.79
C GLU A 107 11.88 7.43 -10.94
N ALA A 108 12.87 7.90 -10.19
CA ALA A 108 13.30 9.30 -10.18
C ALA A 108 13.83 9.74 -11.57
N GLY A 109 14.61 8.88 -12.25
CA GLY A 109 15.15 9.17 -13.56
C GLY A 109 14.05 9.35 -14.63
N PHE A 110 13.10 8.44 -14.70
CA PHE A 110 12.02 8.50 -15.69
C PHE A 110 10.88 9.44 -15.29
N LEU A 111 10.70 9.74 -14.01
CA LEU A 111 9.70 10.71 -13.56
C LEU A 111 9.97 12.11 -14.12
N GLY A 112 11.22 12.53 -14.21
CA GLY A 112 11.60 13.80 -14.85
C GLY A 112 11.15 13.87 -16.31
N VAL A 113 11.33 12.78 -17.06
CA VAL A 113 10.85 12.69 -18.46
C VAL A 113 9.31 12.70 -18.51
N LEU A 114 8.66 11.98 -17.61
CA LEU A 114 7.20 11.89 -17.56
C LEU A 114 6.56 13.25 -17.22
N LEU A 115 7.15 14.02 -16.31
CA LEU A 115 6.63 15.33 -15.88
C LEU A 115 6.91 16.44 -16.88
N PHE A 116 8.11 16.48 -17.45
CA PHE A 116 8.61 17.64 -18.22
C PHE A 116 8.94 17.33 -19.68
N GLY A 117 8.90 16.06 -20.07
CA GLY A 117 9.37 15.59 -21.38
C GLY A 117 8.32 15.61 -22.50
N ARG A 118 7.03 15.81 -22.20
CA ARG A 118 5.95 15.63 -23.20
C ARG A 118 6.14 16.35 -24.53
N GLU A 119 6.68 17.55 -24.50
CA GLU A 119 6.95 18.37 -25.70
C GLU A 119 8.42 18.31 -26.14
N ARG A 120 9.27 17.57 -25.40
CA ARG A 120 10.72 17.52 -25.61
C ARG A 120 11.22 16.17 -26.10
N VAL A 121 10.42 15.11 -25.93
CA VAL A 121 10.79 13.76 -26.35
C VAL A 121 9.72 13.18 -27.30
N PRO A 122 10.09 12.22 -28.15
CA PRO A 122 9.11 11.54 -28.99
C PRO A 122 8.00 10.86 -28.17
N PRO A 123 6.77 10.73 -28.70
CA PRO A 123 5.64 10.16 -27.95
C PRO A 123 5.88 8.76 -27.40
N TRP A 124 6.62 7.91 -28.12
CA TRP A 124 6.95 6.57 -27.65
C TRP A 124 7.86 6.58 -26.40
N MET A 125 8.81 7.55 -26.34
CA MET A 125 9.71 7.69 -25.18
C MET A 125 8.95 8.19 -23.96
N HIS A 126 7.96 9.07 -24.12
CA HIS A 126 7.10 9.50 -23.03
C HIS A 126 6.25 8.34 -22.48
N PHE A 127 5.69 7.51 -23.36
CA PHE A 127 4.99 6.28 -22.95
C PHE A 127 5.95 5.31 -22.26
N PHE A 128 7.14 5.09 -22.83
CA PHE A 128 8.17 4.25 -22.20
C PHE A 128 8.54 4.74 -20.80
N ALA A 129 8.71 6.05 -20.61
CA ALA A 129 8.97 6.64 -19.29
C ALA A 129 7.86 6.34 -18.29
N ALA A 130 6.58 6.40 -18.70
CA ALA A 130 5.46 6.03 -17.85
C ALA A 130 5.49 4.55 -17.43
N VAL A 131 5.86 3.66 -18.36
CA VAL A 131 6.03 2.23 -18.07
C VAL A 131 7.20 2.01 -17.10
N MET A 132 8.33 2.69 -17.29
CA MET A 132 9.49 2.55 -16.40
C MET A 132 9.21 3.05 -14.98
N VAL A 133 8.47 4.14 -14.81
CA VAL A 133 8.00 4.59 -13.49
C VAL A 133 7.09 3.52 -12.85
N ALA A 134 6.15 2.95 -13.59
CA ALA A 134 5.29 1.89 -13.07
C ALA A 134 6.08 0.62 -12.69
N VAL A 135 7.05 0.23 -13.50
CA VAL A 135 7.95 -0.92 -13.19
C VAL A 135 8.78 -0.62 -11.96
N GLY A 136 9.31 0.60 -11.83
CA GLY A 136 10.07 1.03 -10.65
C GLY A 136 9.27 0.89 -9.37
N THR A 137 8.02 1.40 -9.33
CA THR A 137 7.15 1.28 -8.14
C THR A 137 6.84 -0.18 -7.77
N LEU A 138 6.70 -1.07 -8.76
CA LEU A 138 6.52 -2.51 -8.52
C LEU A 138 7.80 -3.18 -8.00
N LEU A 139 8.97 -2.80 -8.53
CA LEU A 139 10.26 -3.30 -8.04
C LEU A 139 10.54 -2.83 -6.60
N SER A 140 10.22 -1.57 -6.27
CA SER A 140 10.29 -1.06 -4.90
C SER A 140 9.43 -1.91 -3.96
N THR A 141 8.17 -2.14 -4.35
CA THR A 141 7.25 -3.02 -3.61
C THR A 141 7.81 -4.43 -3.43
N PHE A 142 8.43 -5.00 -4.47
CA PHE A 142 9.03 -6.33 -4.42
C PHE A 142 10.17 -6.40 -3.38
N TRP A 143 11.13 -5.47 -3.40
CA TRP A 143 12.26 -5.50 -2.49
C TRP A 143 11.87 -5.27 -1.03
N ILE A 144 11.00 -4.29 -0.77
CA ILE A 144 10.50 -4.01 0.58
C ILE A 144 9.73 -5.20 1.13
N LEU A 145 8.89 -5.85 0.31
CA LEU A 145 8.15 -7.03 0.77
C LEU A 145 9.02 -8.27 0.87
N SER A 146 10.10 -8.39 0.11
CA SER A 146 11.12 -9.44 0.33
C SER A 146 11.77 -9.30 1.70
N ALA A 147 12.15 -8.08 2.09
CA ALA A 147 12.69 -7.79 3.41
C ALA A 147 11.65 -8.05 4.53
N ASN A 148 10.42 -7.54 4.36
CA ASN A 148 9.35 -7.74 5.34
C ASN A 148 8.95 -9.22 5.49
N SER A 149 8.80 -9.94 4.39
CA SER A 149 8.42 -11.36 4.40
C SER A 149 9.50 -12.23 5.03
N TRP A 150 10.79 -11.91 4.83
CA TRP A 150 11.88 -12.60 5.50
C TRP A 150 11.79 -12.47 7.04
N MET A 151 11.43 -11.30 7.55
CA MET A 151 11.20 -11.15 8.99
C MET A 151 10.01 -11.97 9.52
N GLN A 152 9.07 -12.32 8.66
CA GLN A 152 7.88 -13.11 9.01
C GLN A 152 8.16 -14.63 8.94
N THR A 153 8.89 -15.07 7.92
CA THR A 153 9.25 -16.48 7.67
C THR A 153 10.73 -16.57 7.29
N PRO A 154 11.64 -16.34 8.27
CA PRO A 154 13.07 -16.26 8.01
C PRO A 154 13.62 -17.58 7.46
N ALA A 155 14.26 -17.52 6.29
CA ALA A 155 14.87 -18.66 5.61
C ALA A 155 16.18 -18.24 4.93
N GLY A 156 17.02 -19.19 4.54
CA GLY A 156 18.23 -18.95 3.75
C GLY A 156 19.38 -18.24 4.48
N HIS A 157 19.33 -18.12 5.80
CA HIS A 157 20.34 -17.48 6.65
C HIS A 157 20.96 -18.50 7.63
N ALA A 158 22.07 -18.11 8.25
CA ALA A 158 22.63 -18.74 9.43
C ALA A 158 22.82 -17.67 10.51
N ILE A 159 22.92 -18.09 11.78
CA ILE A 159 23.32 -17.21 12.88
C ILE A 159 24.77 -17.52 13.21
N VAL A 160 25.64 -16.53 13.04
CA VAL A 160 27.08 -16.60 13.33
C VAL A 160 27.41 -15.44 14.26
N ASP A 161 27.97 -15.75 15.42
CA ASP A 161 28.30 -14.77 16.47
C ASP A 161 27.11 -13.83 16.82
N GLY A 162 25.89 -14.39 16.81
CA GLY A 162 24.65 -13.68 17.11
C GLY A 162 24.09 -12.83 15.97
N ARG A 163 24.75 -12.77 14.80
CA ARG A 163 24.33 -12.02 13.60
C ARG A 163 23.68 -12.93 12.58
N PHE A 164 22.71 -12.41 11.84
CA PHE A 164 22.11 -13.10 10.70
C PHE A 164 22.99 -12.95 9.46
N VAL A 165 23.57 -14.05 9.01
CA VAL A 165 24.48 -14.09 7.84
C VAL A 165 23.78 -14.80 6.69
N PRO A 166 23.74 -14.24 5.48
CA PRO A 166 23.09 -14.86 4.34
C PRO A 166 23.85 -16.14 3.92
N ARG A 167 23.10 -17.19 3.58
CA ARG A 167 23.61 -18.44 3.01
C ARG A 167 23.07 -18.68 1.61
N GLU A 168 21.76 -18.48 1.43
CA GLU A 168 21.09 -18.70 0.16
C GLU A 168 20.14 -17.55 -0.17
N TRP A 169 20.57 -16.65 -1.03
CA TRP A 169 19.82 -15.44 -1.39
C TRP A 169 18.45 -15.73 -1.99
N LEU A 170 18.30 -16.77 -2.80
CA LEU A 170 17.00 -17.13 -3.36
C LEU A 170 15.99 -17.52 -2.26
N GLN A 171 16.44 -18.22 -1.22
CA GLN A 171 15.55 -18.55 -0.08
C GLN A 171 15.27 -17.33 0.81
N ILE A 172 16.19 -16.35 0.88
CA ILE A 172 15.96 -15.09 1.59
C ILE A 172 14.89 -14.28 0.84
N ILE A 173 15.05 -14.07 -0.46
CA ILE A 173 14.16 -13.25 -1.29
C ILE A 173 12.80 -13.93 -1.47
N PHE A 174 12.81 -15.22 -1.85
CA PHE A 174 11.62 -16.03 -2.08
C PHE A 174 11.33 -16.96 -0.88
N ASN A 175 11.38 -16.39 0.33
CA ASN A 175 11.03 -17.13 1.54
C ASN A 175 9.57 -17.64 1.50
N PRO A 176 9.18 -18.57 2.37
CA PRO A 176 7.88 -19.25 2.28
C PRO A 176 6.65 -18.36 2.18
N SER A 177 6.70 -17.12 2.67
CA SER A 177 5.55 -16.20 2.63
C SER A 177 5.66 -15.07 1.58
N SER A 178 6.81 -14.94 0.90
CA SER A 178 7.11 -13.78 0.04
C SER A 178 6.11 -13.57 -1.08
N LEU A 179 5.78 -14.59 -1.87
CA LEU A 179 4.87 -14.48 -3.01
C LEU A 179 3.42 -14.20 -2.58
N TYR A 180 2.97 -14.80 -1.47
CA TYR A 180 1.63 -14.53 -0.93
C TYR A 180 1.50 -13.08 -0.47
N ARG A 181 2.50 -12.58 0.25
CA ARG A 181 2.54 -11.18 0.73
C ARG A 181 2.64 -10.19 -0.41
N LEU A 182 3.53 -10.45 -1.38
CA LEU A 182 3.69 -9.61 -2.55
C LEU A 182 2.39 -9.51 -3.35
N SER A 183 1.81 -10.65 -3.71
CA SER A 183 0.59 -10.70 -4.51
C SER A 183 -0.58 -10.01 -3.79
N HIS A 184 -0.79 -10.34 -2.51
CA HIS A 184 -1.87 -9.77 -1.70
C HIS A 184 -1.74 -8.23 -1.59
N THR A 185 -0.52 -7.74 -1.34
CA THR A 185 -0.27 -6.30 -1.17
C THR A 185 -0.39 -5.54 -2.48
N VAL A 186 0.19 -6.05 -3.58
CA VAL A 186 0.09 -5.41 -4.91
C VAL A 186 -1.37 -5.33 -5.35
N LEU A 187 -2.14 -6.40 -5.23
CA LEU A 187 -3.57 -6.39 -5.54
C LEU A 187 -4.33 -5.36 -4.69
N ALA A 188 -4.05 -5.29 -3.38
CA ALA A 188 -4.66 -4.32 -2.48
C ALA A 188 -4.34 -2.87 -2.90
N PHE A 189 -3.12 -2.58 -3.37
CA PHE A 189 -2.73 -1.27 -3.87
C PHE A 189 -3.47 -0.89 -5.15
N PHE A 190 -3.59 -1.83 -6.10
CA PHE A 190 -4.36 -1.61 -7.33
C PHE A 190 -5.85 -1.41 -7.04
N ILE A 191 -6.44 -2.20 -6.14
CA ILE A 191 -7.84 -2.06 -5.71
C ILE A 191 -8.06 -0.71 -5.05
N THR A 192 -7.19 -0.31 -4.13
CA THR A 192 -7.24 1.00 -3.46
C THR A 192 -7.22 2.13 -4.48
N THR A 193 -6.26 2.11 -5.41
CA THR A 193 -6.16 3.11 -6.47
C THR A 193 -7.41 3.15 -7.36
N ALA A 194 -7.93 1.98 -7.76
CA ALA A 194 -9.14 1.92 -8.58
C ALA A 194 -10.35 2.55 -7.88
N PHE A 195 -10.53 2.32 -6.56
CA PHE A 195 -11.60 2.96 -5.80
C PHE A 195 -11.40 4.46 -5.64
N VAL A 196 -10.16 4.94 -5.48
CA VAL A 196 -9.87 6.38 -5.49
C VAL A 196 -10.22 7.01 -6.85
N VAL A 197 -9.83 6.38 -7.95
CA VAL A 197 -10.14 6.84 -9.32
C VAL A 197 -11.66 6.89 -9.54
N ILE A 198 -12.39 5.85 -9.12
CA ILE A 198 -13.86 5.80 -9.18
C ILE A 198 -14.49 6.89 -8.31
N GLY A 199 -13.98 7.10 -7.10
CA GLY A 199 -14.47 8.11 -6.17
C GLY A 199 -14.29 9.54 -6.68
N VAL A 200 -13.11 9.85 -7.24
CA VAL A 200 -12.85 11.14 -7.88
C VAL A 200 -13.78 11.36 -9.08
N ALA A 201 -13.97 10.34 -9.92
CA ALA A 201 -14.96 10.38 -11.01
C ALA A 201 -16.37 10.66 -10.48
N ALA A 202 -16.75 10.02 -9.38
CA ALA A 202 -18.06 10.21 -8.75
C ALA A 202 -18.26 11.64 -8.23
N VAL A 203 -17.22 12.29 -7.69
CA VAL A 203 -17.27 13.72 -7.28
C VAL A 203 -17.62 14.60 -8.47
N HIS A 204 -17.02 14.38 -9.64
CA HIS A 204 -17.29 15.16 -10.85
C HIS A 204 -18.67 14.85 -11.44
N LEU A 205 -19.08 13.58 -11.51
CA LEU A 205 -20.42 13.18 -12.00
C LEU A 205 -21.55 13.76 -11.16
N ARG A 206 -21.39 13.81 -9.82
CA ARG A 206 -22.39 14.44 -8.95
C ARG A 206 -22.58 15.94 -9.21
N ARG A 207 -21.55 16.59 -9.76
CA ARG A 207 -21.56 18.01 -10.14
C ARG A 207 -21.89 18.23 -11.62
N ALA A 208 -22.19 17.16 -12.35
CA ALA A 208 -22.40 17.16 -13.81
C ALA A 208 -21.24 17.83 -14.59
N ARG A 209 -20.00 17.65 -14.10
CA ARG A 209 -18.78 18.18 -14.71
C ARG A 209 -17.93 17.05 -15.28
N HIS A 210 -17.23 17.29 -16.38
CA HIS A 210 -16.26 16.34 -16.95
C HIS A 210 -16.84 14.93 -17.12
N VAL A 211 -18.03 14.82 -17.73
CA VAL A 211 -18.81 13.56 -17.77
C VAL A 211 -18.08 12.49 -18.57
N GLU A 212 -17.45 12.83 -19.72
CA GLU A 212 -16.72 11.89 -20.54
C GLU A 212 -15.54 11.28 -19.80
N GLU A 213 -14.70 12.14 -19.18
CA GLU A 213 -13.53 11.72 -18.40
C GLU A 213 -13.95 10.86 -17.20
N SER A 214 -14.96 11.30 -16.49
CA SER A 214 -15.44 10.61 -15.29
C SER A 214 -16.04 9.24 -15.60
N LEU A 215 -16.83 9.12 -16.66
CA LEU A 215 -17.36 7.84 -17.10
C LEU A 215 -16.25 6.90 -17.61
N THR A 216 -15.24 7.45 -18.29
CA THR A 216 -14.07 6.67 -18.72
C THR A 216 -13.32 6.12 -17.50
N MET A 217 -13.05 6.95 -16.48
CA MET A 217 -12.42 6.52 -15.23
C MET A 217 -13.23 5.42 -14.52
N GLN A 218 -14.54 5.60 -14.37
CA GLN A 218 -15.39 4.61 -13.71
C GLN A 218 -15.42 3.28 -14.46
N LYS A 219 -15.56 3.32 -15.80
CA LYS A 219 -15.55 2.10 -16.61
C LYS A 219 -14.22 1.35 -16.51
N MET A 220 -13.09 2.07 -16.61
CA MET A 220 -11.77 1.47 -16.44
C MET A 220 -11.60 0.87 -15.04
N GLY A 221 -11.99 1.63 -13.99
CA GLY A 221 -11.90 1.17 -12.61
C GLY A 221 -12.76 -0.08 -12.35
N PHE A 222 -14.04 -0.08 -12.74
CA PHE A 222 -14.90 -1.26 -12.53
C PHE A 222 -14.50 -2.46 -13.38
N ALA A 223 -13.99 -2.27 -14.59
CA ALA A 223 -13.45 -3.36 -15.40
C ALA A 223 -12.25 -4.03 -14.71
N LEU A 224 -11.35 -3.24 -14.12
CA LEU A 224 -10.22 -3.74 -13.36
C LEU A 224 -10.67 -4.46 -12.08
N LEU A 225 -11.56 -3.85 -11.31
CA LEU A 225 -12.06 -4.41 -10.05
C LEU A 225 -12.83 -5.73 -10.23
N MET A 226 -13.48 -5.93 -11.36
CA MET A 226 -14.16 -7.20 -11.70
C MET A 226 -13.20 -8.40 -11.62
N ILE A 227 -11.93 -8.19 -11.93
CA ILE A 227 -10.89 -9.22 -11.90
C ILE A 227 -10.18 -9.20 -10.56
N LEU A 228 -9.74 -8.02 -10.10
CA LEU A 228 -8.85 -7.92 -8.96
C LEU A 228 -9.52 -8.24 -7.62
N VAL A 229 -10.80 -7.89 -7.42
CA VAL A 229 -11.45 -8.11 -6.12
C VAL A 229 -11.70 -9.61 -5.85
N PRO A 230 -12.21 -10.41 -6.80
CA PRO A 230 -12.26 -11.86 -6.61
C PRO A 230 -10.87 -12.49 -6.44
N LEU A 231 -9.88 -12.04 -7.20
CA LEU A 231 -8.50 -12.53 -7.09
C LEU A 231 -7.89 -12.19 -5.73
N GLN A 232 -8.19 -11.01 -5.17
CA GLN A 232 -7.75 -10.60 -3.84
C GLN A 232 -8.30 -11.53 -2.75
N ILE A 233 -9.56 -11.95 -2.87
CA ILE A 233 -10.18 -12.89 -1.93
C ILE A 233 -9.47 -14.25 -2.00
N LEU A 234 -9.22 -14.76 -3.20
CA LEU A 234 -8.50 -16.02 -3.41
C LEU A 234 -7.07 -15.98 -2.85
N ILE A 235 -6.32 -14.93 -3.20
CA ILE A 235 -4.95 -14.76 -2.69
C ILE A 235 -4.95 -14.51 -1.18
N GLY A 236 -5.97 -13.84 -0.64
CA GLY A 236 -6.16 -13.64 0.80
C GLY A 236 -6.35 -14.95 1.55
N ASP A 237 -7.16 -15.86 1.01
CA ASP A 237 -7.37 -17.20 1.54
C ASP A 237 -6.05 -18.00 1.55
N LEU A 238 -5.37 -18.09 0.41
CA LEU A 238 -4.07 -18.76 0.29
C LEU A 238 -3.00 -18.17 1.24
N HIS A 239 -3.01 -16.83 1.45
CA HIS A 239 -2.13 -16.16 2.41
C HIS A 239 -2.51 -16.53 3.86
N GLY A 240 -3.79 -16.67 4.16
CA GLY A 240 -4.28 -17.16 5.46
C GLY A 240 -3.79 -18.58 5.76
N LEU A 241 -3.90 -19.49 4.80
CA LEU A 241 -3.40 -20.87 4.92
C LEU A 241 -1.87 -20.93 5.08
N ASN A 242 -1.13 -20.11 4.32
CA ASN A 242 0.31 -19.97 4.50
C ASN A 242 0.66 -19.45 5.91
N THR A 243 -0.12 -18.47 6.41
CA THR A 243 0.07 -17.94 7.76
C THR A 243 -0.24 -18.99 8.82
N LEU A 244 -1.26 -19.81 8.63
CA LEU A 244 -1.57 -20.93 9.54
C LEU A 244 -0.41 -21.93 9.60
N THR A 245 0.22 -22.23 8.46
CA THR A 245 1.34 -23.18 8.39
C THR A 245 2.60 -22.66 9.12
N TYR A 246 2.97 -21.39 8.91
CA TYR A 246 4.25 -20.85 9.39
C TYR A 246 4.15 -20.01 10.66
N GLN A 247 2.97 -19.48 10.97
CA GLN A 247 2.71 -18.61 12.12
C GLN A 247 1.35 -18.92 12.76
N PRO A 248 1.08 -20.17 13.19
CA PRO A 248 -0.24 -20.58 13.67
C PRO A 248 -0.73 -19.77 14.88
N VAL A 249 0.17 -19.35 15.79
CA VAL A 249 -0.19 -18.49 16.92
C VAL A 249 -0.74 -17.13 16.46
N LYS A 250 -0.28 -16.59 15.33
CA LYS A 250 -0.83 -15.37 14.73
C LYS A 250 -2.27 -15.59 14.28
N VAL A 251 -2.55 -16.71 13.61
CA VAL A 251 -3.92 -17.05 13.18
C VAL A 251 -4.83 -17.23 14.39
N ALA A 252 -4.37 -17.93 15.44
CA ALA A 252 -5.11 -18.08 16.68
C ALA A 252 -5.47 -16.70 17.31
N ALA A 253 -4.55 -15.72 17.27
CA ALA A 253 -4.82 -14.36 17.77
C ALA A 253 -5.78 -13.58 16.83
N MET A 254 -5.61 -13.69 15.52
CA MET A 254 -6.50 -13.07 14.52
C MET A 254 -7.95 -13.57 14.65
N GLU A 255 -8.12 -14.83 15.01
CA GLU A 255 -9.43 -15.47 15.21
C GLU A 255 -9.92 -15.40 16.65
N ALA A 256 -9.11 -14.90 17.60
CA ALA A 256 -9.36 -14.97 19.05
C ALA A 256 -9.68 -16.39 19.50
N ASN A 257 -9.01 -17.37 18.92
CA ASN A 257 -9.18 -18.79 19.23
C ASN A 257 -8.28 -19.17 20.41
N TRP A 258 -8.88 -19.39 21.58
CA TRP A 258 -8.13 -19.68 22.80
C TRP A 258 -7.77 -21.16 22.96
N GLU A 259 -8.67 -22.05 22.58
CA GLU A 259 -8.51 -23.50 22.71
C GLU A 259 -8.33 -24.16 21.34
N THR A 260 -7.50 -25.19 21.27
CA THR A 260 -7.40 -26.03 20.10
C THR A 260 -8.68 -26.84 19.93
N GLN A 261 -9.38 -26.63 18.83
CA GLN A 261 -10.71 -27.21 18.64
C GLN A 261 -11.02 -27.51 17.17
N ALA A 262 -11.83 -28.55 16.96
CA ALA A 262 -12.49 -28.78 15.69
C ALA A 262 -13.81 -27.98 15.63
N ARG A 263 -14.33 -27.77 14.43
CA ARG A 263 -15.58 -27.02 14.18
C ARG A 263 -15.53 -25.60 14.76
N MET A 264 -14.34 -24.99 14.73
CA MET A 264 -14.12 -23.62 15.23
C MET A 264 -15.07 -22.63 14.56
N PRO A 265 -15.81 -21.81 15.33
CA PRO A 265 -16.68 -20.79 14.75
C PRO A 265 -15.85 -19.67 14.12
N LEU A 266 -16.37 -19.07 13.04
CA LEU A 266 -15.88 -17.77 12.58
C LEU A 266 -16.53 -16.68 13.43
N LEU A 267 -15.77 -16.07 14.32
CA LEU A 267 -16.26 -14.97 15.15
C LEU A 267 -16.35 -13.69 14.31
N LEU A 268 -17.53 -13.16 14.10
CA LEU A 268 -17.74 -11.85 13.47
C LEU A 268 -17.45 -10.71 14.43
N PHE A 269 -17.80 -10.92 15.71
CA PHE A 269 -17.51 -10.03 16.82
C PHE A 269 -17.22 -10.84 18.07
N ALA A 270 -16.24 -10.40 18.85
CA ALA A 270 -15.98 -10.85 20.21
C ALA A 270 -15.18 -9.76 20.94
N TRP A 271 -15.20 -9.79 22.25
CA TRP A 271 -14.31 -8.97 23.08
C TRP A 271 -13.29 -9.89 23.75
N PRO A 272 -12.06 -10.01 23.22
CA PRO A 272 -11.02 -10.85 23.83
C PRO A 272 -10.63 -10.35 25.22
N ASP A 273 -10.70 -11.20 26.22
CA ASP A 273 -10.21 -10.96 27.58
C ASP A 273 -8.93 -11.76 27.79
N GLU A 274 -7.80 -11.09 27.55
CA GLU A 274 -6.46 -11.72 27.62
C GLU A 274 -6.09 -12.18 29.03
N ALA A 275 -6.64 -11.52 30.07
CA ALA A 275 -6.39 -11.90 31.46
C ALA A 275 -7.11 -13.21 31.82
N ALA A 276 -8.36 -13.33 31.38
CA ALA A 276 -9.19 -14.53 31.61
C ALA A 276 -9.01 -15.62 30.54
N GLU A 277 -8.23 -15.34 29.48
CA GLU A 277 -7.98 -16.22 28.33
C GLU A 277 -9.29 -16.78 27.71
N ARG A 278 -10.23 -15.87 27.49
CA ARG A 278 -11.53 -16.17 26.88
C ARG A 278 -12.10 -14.95 26.17
N ASN A 279 -13.12 -15.20 25.36
CA ASN A 279 -13.87 -14.10 24.75
C ASN A 279 -15.14 -13.78 25.55
N ARG A 280 -15.58 -12.52 25.46
CA ARG A 280 -16.88 -12.05 25.91
C ARG A 280 -17.71 -11.61 24.70
N PHE A 281 -19.03 -11.70 24.77
CA PHE A 281 -19.96 -11.22 23.75
C PHE A 281 -19.68 -11.81 22.36
N GLU A 282 -19.49 -13.13 22.27
CA GLU A 282 -19.22 -13.80 21.01
C GLU A 282 -20.43 -13.80 20.08
N VAL A 283 -20.23 -13.34 18.86
CA VAL A 283 -21.16 -13.44 17.74
C VAL A 283 -20.40 -14.10 16.58
N GLY A 284 -20.79 -15.30 16.21
CA GLY A 284 -20.05 -16.07 15.20
C GLY A 284 -20.92 -17.04 14.41
N ILE A 285 -20.37 -17.55 13.31
CA ILE A 285 -20.98 -18.57 12.48
C ILE A 285 -20.33 -19.91 12.83
N PRO A 286 -21.09 -20.90 13.34
CA PRO A 286 -20.54 -22.19 13.78
C PRO A 286 -19.78 -22.90 12.67
N ALA A 287 -18.64 -23.51 13.00
CA ALA A 287 -17.79 -24.32 12.14
C ALA A 287 -17.21 -23.62 10.89
N LEU A 288 -17.59 -22.38 10.61
CA LEU A 288 -17.12 -21.65 9.42
C LEU A 288 -15.62 -21.32 9.52
N GLY A 289 -15.07 -21.08 10.72
CA GLY A 289 -13.64 -20.89 10.93
C GLY A 289 -12.81 -22.11 10.51
N SER A 290 -13.21 -23.32 10.94
CA SER A 290 -12.57 -24.55 10.49
C SER A 290 -12.70 -24.77 8.98
N LEU A 291 -13.88 -24.47 8.40
CA LEU A 291 -14.09 -24.61 6.96
C LEU A 291 -13.17 -23.69 6.14
N ILE A 292 -12.96 -22.45 6.57
CA ILE A 292 -12.09 -21.50 5.88
C ILE A 292 -10.61 -21.89 6.06
N LEU A 293 -10.18 -22.17 7.28
CA LEU A 293 -8.78 -22.40 7.60
C LEU A 293 -8.29 -23.83 7.28
N GLY A 294 -9.18 -24.80 7.20
CA GLY A 294 -8.82 -26.20 6.96
C GLY A 294 -9.49 -26.81 5.75
N HIS A 295 -10.38 -26.08 5.06
CA HIS A 295 -11.22 -26.54 3.96
C HIS A 295 -12.05 -27.79 4.33
N ASP A 296 -12.22 -28.01 5.65
CA ASP A 296 -13.05 -29.07 6.25
C ASP A 296 -13.72 -28.50 7.51
N VAL A 297 -15.03 -28.74 7.63
CA VAL A 297 -15.80 -28.34 8.82
C VAL A 297 -15.28 -28.94 10.12
N ASN A 298 -14.61 -30.07 10.06
CA ASN A 298 -14.05 -30.79 11.20
C ASN A 298 -12.53 -30.54 11.37
N ALA A 299 -11.93 -29.67 10.56
CA ALA A 299 -10.52 -29.32 10.71
C ALA A 299 -10.23 -28.79 12.12
N VAL A 300 -9.15 -29.28 12.72
CA VAL A 300 -8.68 -28.83 14.03
C VAL A 300 -7.84 -27.57 13.82
N VAL A 301 -8.23 -26.49 14.48
CA VAL A 301 -7.49 -25.21 14.45
C VAL A 301 -6.81 -25.01 15.82
N PRO A 302 -5.48 -24.74 15.83
CA PRO A 302 -4.74 -24.54 17.07
C PRO A 302 -5.21 -23.30 17.83
N GLY A 303 -5.24 -23.39 19.15
CA GLY A 303 -5.62 -22.31 20.05
C GLY A 303 -4.44 -21.63 20.71
N LEU A 304 -4.61 -20.39 21.16
CA LEU A 304 -3.55 -19.61 21.81
C LEU A 304 -2.90 -20.30 23.02
N LYS A 305 -3.66 -21.15 23.73
CA LYS A 305 -3.16 -21.83 24.92
C LYS A 305 -2.11 -22.91 24.63
N ASP A 306 -1.91 -23.30 23.37
CA ASP A 306 -0.84 -24.21 22.96
C ASP A 306 0.56 -23.57 23.06
N TRP A 307 0.63 -22.23 23.16
CA TRP A 307 1.89 -21.49 23.31
C TRP A 307 2.02 -20.85 24.68
N LYS A 308 3.27 -20.64 25.10
CA LYS A 308 3.56 -19.88 26.31
C LYS A 308 3.02 -18.45 26.20
N ARG A 309 2.50 -17.92 27.28
CA ARG A 309 1.90 -16.57 27.34
C ARG A 309 2.85 -15.47 26.83
N GLU A 310 4.14 -15.60 27.11
CA GLU A 310 5.19 -14.67 26.68
C GLU A 310 5.50 -14.69 25.16
N ASP A 311 5.07 -15.73 24.45
CA ASP A 311 5.26 -15.92 23.02
C ASP A 311 3.99 -15.62 22.19
N ARG A 312 2.88 -15.27 22.87
CA ARG A 312 1.62 -14.95 22.24
C ARG A 312 1.59 -13.48 21.81
N PRO A 313 1.05 -13.16 20.63
CA PRO A 313 0.74 -11.77 20.29
C PRO A 313 -0.44 -11.26 21.12
N PRO A 314 -0.61 -9.93 21.27
CA PRO A 314 -1.85 -9.37 21.78
C PRO A 314 -3.00 -9.78 20.88
N VAL A 315 -4.18 -10.05 21.46
CA VAL A 315 -5.30 -10.68 20.72
C VAL A 315 -6.25 -9.65 20.14
N ALA A 316 -6.65 -8.65 20.92
CA ALA A 316 -7.68 -7.70 20.54
C ALA A 316 -7.33 -6.92 19.24
N ILE A 317 -6.07 -6.46 19.11
CA ILE A 317 -5.66 -5.64 17.98
C ILE A 317 -5.67 -6.42 16.66
N PRO A 318 -5.00 -7.59 16.51
CA PRO A 318 -5.09 -8.41 15.31
C PRO A 318 -6.52 -8.87 15.00
N PHE A 319 -7.30 -9.23 16.02
CA PHE A 319 -8.69 -9.65 15.85
C PHE A 319 -9.53 -8.56 15.17
N PHE A 320 -9.57 -7.35 15.71
CA PHE A 320 -10.39 -6.28 15.16
C PHE A 320 -9.84 -5.74 13.84
N SER A 321 -8.53 -5.60 13.70
CA SER A 321 -7.94 -5.12 12.45
C SER A 321 -8.19 -6.08 11.28
N PHE A 322 -8.12 -7.38 11.52
CA PHE A 322 -8.45 -8.39 10.52
C PHE A 322 -9.92 -8.29 10.07
N ARG A 323 -10.87 -8.14 11.01
CA ARG A 323 -12.30 -7.97 10.69
C ARG A 323 -12.57 -6.70 9.91
N VAL A 324 -11.91 -5.60 10.26
CA VAL A 324 -12.02 -4.34 9.48
C VAL A 324 -11.52 -4.54 8.06
N MET A 325 -10.36 -5.16 7.86
CA MET A 325 -9.79 -5.44 6.54
C MET A 325 -10.76 -6.29 5.69
N VAL A 326 -11.20 -7.42 6.23
CA VAL A 326 -12.10 -8.35 5.51
C VAL A 326 -13.46 -7.71 5.26
N GLY A 327 -14.03 -7.02 6.25
CA GLY A 327 -15.32 -6.33 6.10
C GLY A 327 -15.31 -5.25 5.01
N ILE A 328 -14.23 -4.48 4.91
CA ILE A 328 -14.05 -3.53 3.81
C ILE A 328 -13.90 -4.29 2.47
N GLY A 329 -13.17 -5.39 2.42
CA GLY A 329 -13.06 -6.23 1.22
C GLY A 329 -14.41 -6.72 0.71
N VAL A 330 -15.27 -7.20 1.60
CA VAL A 330 -16.65 -7.62 1.27
C VAL A 330 -17.49 -6.45 0.76
N LEU A 331 -17.39 -5.28 1.40
CA LEU A 331 -18.06 -4.07 0.94
C LEU A 331 -17.59 -3.67 -0.47
N MET A 332 -16.28 -3.73 -0.74
CA MET A 332 -15.69 -3.43 -2.05
C MET A 332 -16.18 -4.42 -3.12
N LEU A 333 -16.34 -5.70 -2.79
CA LEU A 333 -16.94 -6.69 -3.68
C LEU A 333 -18.37 -6.31 -4.04
N GLY A 334 -19.19 -5.97 -3.06
CA GLY A 334 -20.57 -5.52 -3.28
C GLY A 334 -20.66 -4.26 -4.14
N MET A 335 -19.78 -3.28 -3.89
CA MET A 335 -19.70 -2.04 -4.68
C MET A 335 -19.27 -2.32 -6.13
N THR A 336 -18.32 -3.23 -6.33
CA THR A 336 -17.87 -3.65 -7.67
C THR A 336 -19.02 -4.28 -8.45
N PHE A 337 -19.73 -5.22 -7.83
CA PHE A 337 -20.90 -5.87 -8.45
C PHE A 337 -22.01 -4.86 -8.78
N ALA A 338 -22.36 -3.97 -7.86
CA ALA A 338 -23.34 -2.92 -8.10
C ALA A 338 -22.92 -1.98 -9.24
N GLY A 339 -21.66 -1.59 -9.28
CA GLY A 339 -21.10 -0.74 -10.35
C GLY A 339 -21.19 -1.39 -11.72
N LEU A 340 -20.81 -2.67 -11.83
CA LEU A 340 -20.91 -3.45 -13.07
C LEU A 340 -22.35 -3.62 -13.54
N LEU A 341 -23.28 -3.86 -12.60
CA LEU A 341 -24.71 -3.98 -12.91
C LEU A 341 -25.28 -2.66 -13.45
N LEU A 342 -24.95 -1.54 -12.80
CA LEU A 342 -25.36 -0.21 -13.25
C LEU A 342 -24.73 0.15 -14.60
N TRP A 343 -23.48 -0.23 -14.82
CA TRP A 343 -22.82 -0.05 -16.11
C TRP A 343 -23.52 -0.82 -17.23
N ARG A 344 -23.79 -2.13 -17.02
CA ARG A 344 -24.54 -2.94 -17.99
C ARG A 344 -25.93 -2.40 -18.30
N ARG A 345 -26.59 -1.77 -17.33
CA ARG A 345 -27.91 -1.14 -17.48
C ARG A 345 -27.84 0.28 -18.07
N GLY A 346 -26.68 0.82 -18.40
CA GLY A 346 -26.50 2.18 -18.89
C GLY A 346 -26.82 3.29 -17.87
N ARG A 347 -26.95 2.94 -16.58
CA ARG A 347 -27.38 3.84 -15.51
C ARG A 347 -26.25 4.33 -14.59
N LEU A 348 -25.01 4.02 -14.93
CA LEU A 348 -23.84 4.31 -14.06
C LEU A 348 -23.76 5.80 -13.69
N ALA A 349 -23.81 6.72 -14.68
CA ALA A 349 -23.77 8.17 -14.41
C ALA A 349 -25.03 8.72 -13.73
N GLN A 350 -26.18 8.08 -13.91
CA GLN A 350 -27.48 8.61 -13.51
C GLN A 350 -27.80 8.34 -12.05
N SER A 351 -27.19 7.31 -11.44
CA SER A 351 -27.49 6.89 -10.07
C SER A 351 -26.76 7.76 -9.04
N ARG A 352 -27.38 8.88 -8.65
CA ARG A 352 -26.79 9.84 -7.70
C ARG A 352 -26.46 9.20 -6.34
N ARG A 353 -27.28 8.24 -5.87
CA ARG A 353 -27.03 7.49 -4.63
C ARG A 353 -25.78 6.64 -4.76
N PHE A 354 -25.62 5.93 -5.87
CA PHE A 354 -24.43 5.11 -6.12
C PHE A 354 -23.15 5.97 -6.21
N GLN A 355 -23.22 7.12 -6.88
CA GLN A 355 -22.07 8.04 -6.92
C GLN A 355 -21.69 8.55 -5.52
N SER A 356 -22.68 8.79 -4.63
CA SER A 356 -22.39 9.16 -3.24
C SER A 356 -21.70 8.03 -2.48
N MET A 357 -22.09 6.78 -2.70
CA MET A 357 -21.42 5.61 -2.12
C MET A 357 -20.00 5.45 -2.67
N CYS A 358 -19.77 5.67 -3.96
CA CYS A 358 -18.42 5.64 -4.54
C CYS A 358 -17.48 6.67 -3.87
N VAL A 359 -17.96 7.87 -3.57
CA VAL A 359 -17.18 8.88 -2.84
C VAL A 359 -16.87 8.42 -1.40
N LEU A 360 -17.86 7.85 -0.71
CA LEU A 360 -17.69 7.38 0.67
C LEU A 360 -16.73 6.19 0.77
N VAL A 361 -16.80 5.27 -0.17
CA VAL A 361 -15.98 4.02 -0.17
C VAL A 361 -14.56 4.27 -0.68
N ALA A 362 -14.31 5.34 -1.44
CA ALA A 362 -13.00 5.64 -2.02
C ALA A 362 -11.84 5.60 -1.01
N PRO A 363 -11.91 6.16 0.21
CA PRO A 363 -10.82 6.12 1.18
C PRO A 363 -10.69 4.77 1.92
N LEU A 364 -11.68 3.88 1.83
CA LEU A 364 -11.70 2.65 2.63
C LEU A 364 -10.57 1.67 2.24
N GLY A 365 -10.07 1.72 1.00
CA GLY A 365 -8.92 0.94 0.58
C GLY A 365 -7.68 1.21 1.43
N PHE A 366 -7.43 2.47 1.76
CA PHE A 366 -6.34 2.85 2.67
C PHE A 366 -6.54 2.28 4.08
N ILE A 367 -7.76 2.31 4.58
CA ILE A 367 -8.10 1.74 5.89
C ILE A 367 -7.89 0.22 5.89
N ALA A 368 -8.28 -0.47 4.81
CA ALA A 368 -8.08 -1.91 4.67
C ALA A 368 -6.58 -2.27 4.62
N VAL A 369 -5.76 -1.50 3.89
CA VAL A 369 -4.29 -1.69 3.83
C VAL A 369 -3.67 -1.49 5.21
N LEU A 370 -4.03 -0.43 5.94
CA LEU A 370 -3.55 -0.21 7.30
C LEU A 370 -3.99 -1.31 8.26
N ALA A 371 -5.24 -1.72 8.20
CA ALA A 371 -5.76 -2.80 9.03
C ALA A 371 -5.03 -4.13 8.75
N GLY A 372 -4.77 -4.46 7.48
CA GLY A 372 -3.97 -5.62 7.10
C GLY A 372 -2.53 -5.54 7.59
N TRP A 373 -1.90 -4.37 7.50
CA TRP A 373 -0.56 -4.16 8.04
C TRP A 373 -0.53 -4.32 9.57
N VAL A 374 -1.48 -3.72 10.29
CA VAL A 374 -1.62 -3.87 11.74
C VAL A 374 -1.81 -5.34 12.13
N THR A 375 -2.69 -6.07 11.43
CA THR A 375 -2.89 -7.51 11.62
C THR A 375 -1.58 -8.28 11.48
N THR A 376 -0.82 -7.98 10.44
CA THR A 376 0.45 -8.66 10.14
C THR A 376 1.52 -8.39 11.19
N GLU A 377 1.73 -7.12 11.57
CA GLU A 377 2.86 -6.71 12.39
C GLU A 377 2.58 -6.83 13.89
N VAL A 378 1.37 -6.56 14.33
CA VAL A 378 0.99 -6.79 15.73
C VAL A 378 0.80 -8.29 15.99
N GLY A 379 0.25 -9.03 15.02
CA GLY A 379 0.14 -10.49 15.08
C GLY A 379 1.47 -11.23 15.05
N ARG A 380 2.59 -10.58 14.67
CA ARG A 380 3.94 -11.15 14.78
C ARG A 380 4.54 -11.00 16.17
N GLN A 381 4.06 -10.06 16.97
CA GLN A 381 4.65 -9.86 18.31
C GLN A 381 4.61 -11.14 19.16
N PRO A 382 5.58 -11.33 20.05
CA PRO A 382 6.63 -10.39 20.49
C PRO A 382 7.91 -10.37 19.61
N TRP A 383 7.88 -10.89 18.41
CA TRP A 383 9.05 -11.04 17.55
C TRP A 383 9.21 -9.89 16.54
N VAL A 384 10.43 -9.45 16.28
CA VAL A 384 10.80 -8.62 15.14
C VAL A 384 11.29 -9.48 13.96
N VAL A 385 12.05 -10.54 14.23
CA VAL A 385 12.29 -11.66 13.32
C VAL A 385 11.66 -12.90 13.96
N TYR A 386 10.64 -13.45 13.31
CA TYR A 386 9.76 -14.44 13.91
C TYR A 386 10.53 -15.67 14.44
N GLY A 387 10.32 -15.98 15.72
CA GLY A 387 10.97 -17.08 16.43
C GLY A 387 12.46 -16.90 16.76
N LEU A 388 13.13 -15.84 16.27
CA LEU A 388 14.59 -15.69 16.36
C LEU A 388 15.03 -14.43 17.11
N LEU A 389 14.35 -13.29 16.91
CA LEU A 389 14.72 -12.03 17.57
C LEU A 389 13.47 -11.35 18.15
N ARG A 390 13.45 -11.15 19.45
CA ARG A 390 12.34 -10.44 20.10
C ARG A 390 12.43 -8.93 19.89
N THR A 391 11.30 -8.28 19.82
CA THR A 391 11.22 -6.82 19.64
C THR A 391 11.91 -6.06 20.77
N ARG A 392 11.82 -6.54 22.01
CA ARG A 392 12.50 -5.93 23.15
C ARG A 392 14.03 -5.95 23.05
N ASP A 393 14.58 -6.94 22.35
CA ASP A 393 16.02 -7.16 22.21
C ASP A 393 16.59 -6.46 20.95
N ALA A 394 15.72 -5.78 20.18
CA ALA A 394 16.02 -5.13 18.92
C ALA A 394 16.18 -3.60 19.01
N VAL A 395 15.72 -3.00 20.12
CA VAL A 395 15.75 -1.55 20.35
C VAL A 395 17.17 -1.07 20.65
N THR A 396 17.44 0.18 20.36
CA THR A 396 18.73 0.84 20.67
C THR A 396 18.92 0.95 22.19
N PRO A 397 19.99 0.37 22.75
CA PRO A 397 20.17 0.27 24.22
C PRO A 397 20.34 1.61 24.95
N SER A 398 20.88 2.62 24.25
CA SER A 398 21.20 3.93 24.85
C SER A 398 20.01 4.90 24.90
N LEU A 399 18.85 4.54 24.34
CA LEU A 399 17.70 5.44 24.29
C LEU A 399 17.04 5.63 25.65
N THR A 400 16.80 6.89 25.99
CA THR A 400 15.96 7.24 27.13
C THR A 400 14.52 7.49 26.68
N THR A 401 13.58 7.38 27.62
CA THR A 401 12.15 7.64 27.35
C THR A 401 11.93 9.09 26.86
N SER A 402 12.70 10.06 27.40
CA SER A 402 12.63 11.47 27.03
C SER A 402 13.09 11.71 25.58
N ASP A 403 14.17 11.07 25.14
CA ASP A 403 14.69 11.23 23.77
C ASP A 403 13.65 10.76 22.74
N VAL A 404 13.06 9.61 22.98
CA VAL A 404 12.04 9.06 22.08
C VAL A 404 10.75 9.89 22.13
N ALA A 405 10.36 10.40 23.31
CA ALA A 405 9.17 11.24 23.43
C ALA A 405 9.32 12.56 22.65
N ILE A 406 10.48 13.22 22.76
CA ILE A 406 10.77 14.45 22.02
C ILE A 406 10.81 14.17 20.51
N SER A 407 11.52 13.14 20.07
CA SER A 407 11.59 12.78 18.67
C SER A 407 10.21 12.41 18.09
N LEU A 408 9.40 11.65 18.82
CA LEU A 408 8.04 11.31 18.41
C LEU A 408 7.17 12.56 18.25
N LEU A 409 7.25 13.53 19.19
CA LEU A 409 6.52 14.79 19.07
C LEU A 409 6.91 15.53 17.80
N ILE A 410 8.21 15.64 17.52
CA ILE A 410 8.72 16.27 16.28
C ILE A 410 8.19 15.55 15.04
N TYR A 411 8.24 14.23 14.99
CA TYR A 411 7.70 13.42 13.89
C TYR A 411 6.20 13.69 13.70
N VAL A 412 5.42 13.70 14.76
CA VAL A 412 3.97 13.97 14.67
C VAL A 412 3.71 15.36 14.08
N VAL A 413 4.38 16.40 14.58
CA VAL A 413 4.18 17.77 14.09
C VAL A 413 4.59 17.91 12.62
N VAL A 414 5.76 17.39 12.24
CA VAL A 414 6.28 17.49 10.87
C VAL A 414 5.40 16.71 9.90
N TYR A 415 4.99 15.50 10.25
CA TYR A 415 4.13 14.67 9.39
C TYR A 415 2.73 15.27 9.24
N VAL A 416 2.13 15.79 10.30
CA VAL A 416 0.84 16.50 10.20
C VAL A 416 0.92 17.68 9.26
N ALA A 417 2.01 18.46 9.33
CA ALA A 417 2.21 19.60 8.44
C ALA A 417 2.39 19.15 6.96
N ILE A 418 3.30 18.19 6.69
CA ILE A 418 3.61 17.74 5.33
C ILE A 418 2.40 17.02 4.71
N PHE A 419 1.82 16.06 5.41
CA PHE A 419 0.67 15.30 4.91
C PHE A 419 -0.58 16.19 4.81
N GLY A 420 -0.80 17.08 5.77
CA GLY A 420 -1.89 18.06 5.72
C GLY A 420 -1.80 18.97 4.51
N ALA A 421 -0.63 19.53 4.24
CA ALA A 421 -0.38 20.37 3.05
C ALA A 421 -0.56 19.58 1.74
N GLY A 422 0.00 18.36 1.67
CA GLY A 422 -0.12 17.50 0.50
C GLY A 422 -1.57 17.08 0.22
N LEU A 423 -2.31 16.65 1.24
CA LEU A 423 -3.73 16.30 1.12
C LEU A 423 -4.58 17.51 0.71
N TYR A 424 -4.32 18.68 1.30
CA TYR A 424 -4.99 19.92 0.90
C TYR A 424 -4.76 20.22 -0.58
N PHE A 425 -3.51 20.11 -1.05
CA PHE A 425 -3.17 20.38 -2.44
C PHE A 425 -3.80 19.36 -3.40
N MET A 426 -3.78 18.07 -3.06
CA MET A 426 -4.46 17.02 -3.84
C MET A 426 -5.98 17.24 -3.87
N ALA A 427 -6.60 17.59 -2.74
CA ALA A 427 -8.02 17.93 -2.70
C ALA A 427 -8.35 19.13 -3.60
N ARG A 428 -7.49 20.15 -3.61
CA ARG A 428 -7.61 21.30 -4.52
C ARG A 428 -7.55 20.88 -5.99
N LEU A 429 -6.61 20.00 -6.36
CA LEU A 429 -6.52 19.45 -7.72
C LEU A 429 -7.80 18.69 -8.10
N VAL A 430 -8.35 17.88 -7.20
CA VAL A 430 -9.62 17.18 -7.41
C VAL A 430 -10.76 18.18 -7.60
N HIS A 431 -10.84 19.23 -6.81
CA HIS A 431 -11.89 20.26 -6.94
C HIS A 431 -11.79 21.08 -8.22
N THR A 432 -10.57 21.43 -8.66
CA THR A 432 -10.32 22.18 -9.90
C THR A 432 -10.70 21.35 -11.13
N GLY A 433 -10.45 20.03 -11.08
CA GLY A 433 -10.79 19.11 -12.15
C GLY A 433 -9.83 19.18 -13.35
N PHE A 434 -10.29 18.66 -14.47
CA PHE A 434 -9.51 18.58 -15.71
C PHE A 434 -9.39 19.97 -16.34
N GLN A 435 -8.17 20.37 -16.72
CA GLN A 435 -7.98 21.58 -17.53
C GLN A 435 -8.48 21.27 -18.94
N THR A 436 -9.61 21.82 -19.30
CA THR A 436 -9.98 21.98 -20.70
C THR A 436 -9.13 23.10 -21.25
N ASN A 437 -8.41 22.89 -22.34
CA ASN A 437 -7.81 23.95 -23.14
C ASN A 437 -8.94 24.77 -23.81
N ALA A 438 -9.76 25.44 -23.00
CA ALA A 438 -10.63 26.49 -23.49
C ALA A 438 -9.80 27.76 -23.56
N GLY A 439 -9.14 28.00 -24.71
CA GLY A 439 -8.45 29.27 -24.90
C GLY A 439 -7.17 29.27 -25.74
N HIS A 440 -6.90 28.23 -26.54
CA HIS A 440 -6.07 28.47 -27.72
C HIS A 440 -6.96 28.40 -28.95
N PRO A 441 -7.06 29.46 -29.74
CA PRO A 441 -7.58 29.37 -31.09
C PRO A 441 -6.76 28.34 -31.88
N PRO A 442 -7.33 27.68 -32.90
CA PRO A 442 -6.58 26.73 -33.73
C PRO A 442 -5.32 27.42 -34.23
N ASP A 443 -4.21 26.68 -34.13
CA ASP A 443 -2.88 27.12 -34.49
C ASP A 443 -2.86 27.98 -35.76
N THR A 444 -2.77 29.29 -35.55
CA THR A 444 -2.16 30.15 -36.56
C THR A 444 -0.67 29.82 -36.51
N PRO A 445 -0.05 29.45 -37.64
CA PRO A 445 1.39 29.25 -37.67
C PRO A 445 2.07 30.57 -37.35
N THR A 446 2.47 30.78 -36.10
CA THR A 446 3.38 31.86 -35.77
C THR A 446 4.75 31.46 -36.28
N GLY A 447 4.97 31.82 -37.56
CA GLY A 447 6.31 31.94 -38.07
C GLY A 447 7.05 32.96 -37.16
N ILE A 448 7.94 32.44 -36.36
CA ILE A 448 8.92 33.28 -35.68
C ILE A 448 9.82 33.84 -36.79
N PRO A 449 9.86 35.15 -37.03
CA PRO A 449 10.85 35.71 -37.93
C PRO A 449 12.23 35.49 -37.29
N VAL A 450 13.02 34.59 -37.87
CA VAL A 450 14.45 34.51 -37.56
C VAL A 450 15.05 35.84 -38.07
N ALA A 451 15.38 36.75 -37.12
CA ALA A 451 16.11 37.94 -37.44
C ALA A 451 17.49 37.50 -37.95
N PRO A 452 17.95 38.02 -39.12
CA PRO A 452 19.27 37.73 -39.63
C PRO A 452 20.31 38.37 -38.70
N ILE A 453 21.29 37.61 -38.24
CA ILE A 453 22.47 38.09 -37.58
C ILE A 453 23.29 38.87 -38.65
N SER A 454 23.05 40.15 -38.76
CA SER A 454 23.92 41.08 -39.53
C SER A 454 24.88 41.75 -38.54
N GLY A 455 26.11 41.33 -38.56
CA GLY A 455 27.17 41.89 -37.74
C GLY A 455 28.57 41.50 -38.22
N ALA A 456 28.83 41.66 -39.53
CA ALA A 456 30.21 41.67 -40.04
C ALA A 456 30.62 43.13 -40.22
N THR A 457 31.24 43.72 -39.21
CA THR A 457 31.96 44.97 -39.31
C THR A 457 33.25 44.73 -40.07
N ARG A 458 33.35 45.27 -41.31
CA ARG A 458 34.63 45.45 -42.00
C ARG A 458 35.41 46.55 -41.30
N VAL A 459 36.57 46.22 -40.81
CA VAL A 459 37.61 47.19 -40.46
C VAL A 459 38.46 47.46 -41.68
N ARG A 460 38.64 48.76 -41.99
CA ARG A 460 39.74 49.26 -42.83
C ARG A 460 40.96 49.39 -41.99
#